data_50da2dbdace2032f0c4f83d522dc0d51
#
_entry.id   50da2dbdace2032f0c4f83d522dc0d51
#
_cell.length_a   1.000
_cell.length_b   1.000
_cell.length_c   1.000
_cell.angle_alpha   90.00
_cell.angle_beta   90.00
_cell.angle_gamma   90.00
#
_symmetry.space_group_name_H-M   'P 1'
#
loop_
_entity.id
_entity.type
_entity.pdbx_description
1 polymer ?
#
loop_
_entity_poly.entity_id
_entity_poly.type
_entity_poly.pdbx_seq_one_letter_code
_entity_poly.pdbx_strand_id
1 'polypeptide(L)'
;MTQGYREGADTGEGTGAGASPYENSYWTSYEETYGQPNGEMPGRSYGETPGQSYGEMPGQSYGNGYVPHAPQAQATQAVPQQRWEETQPLREVPEAAAVLAAEAPSDTRTKASTKPSPTRPGRDRYLDLLRSIALVRVVVYHIFGWAWLTVVFPSMGVMFALAGALMARSLSRPAWGVIRGRVRRLLPPLWAFSAVVLAMMFVGGWNPSKDDGGLGWLGLVNYVIPIGAPPYPWQIGSESGVLEQTWAEQAAGPLWYLRAYLWFVIASPLLLWAFRRVPWATLLAPLALTAVVGTGLVEIPGETGNAVTDFAVYGSCWILGMAHQEGVLKKIPRYAVVSVASLLMAFGLWWASGHLGPDGWNLNDIPLAQATWSLGFVAILLQYSPSWQTLPGRLARWDRLITLSNNRAVTIYLWHNLLIMATVPLLDRFYELPFMDDSLSDALTTTYTLWMFVLVWPLIGLMIVGVGWVEDLAAKRAPRLWPDGAKKGGSRGRSGSGSGSRGRARAR
;
A
#
# COMPACT_ATOMS: atom_id res chain seq x y z
N MET A 1 34.15 -49.34 -42.54
CA MET A 1 33.14 -50.34 -42.95
C MET A 1 31.82 -49.79 -42.38
N THR A 2 31.14 -49.08 -43.16
CA THR A 2 30.09 -49.37 -44.15
C THR A 2 28.71 -49.57 -43.50
N GLN A 3 27.84 -48.61 -43.83
CA GLN A 3 26.41 -48.74 -44.20
C GLN A 3 25.42 -48.84 -43.01
N GLY A 4 24.29 -48.17 -42.97
CA GLY A 4 23.56 -47.36 -43.94
C GLY A 4 22.06 -47.58 -43.81
N TYR A 5 21.28 -46.52 -43.96
CA TYR A 5 19.85 -46.52 -44.35
C TYR A 5 18.80 -47.07 -43.36
N ARG A 6 17.66 -46.43 -43.04
CA ARG A 6 16.61 -45.90 -43.95
C ARG A 6 15.59 -45.01 -43.19
N GLU A 7 15.02 -44.08 -43.92
CA GLU A 7 13.84 -43.31 -43.68
C GLU A 7 12.59 -44.16 -43.35
N GLY A 8 11.70 -43.58 -42.58
CA GLY A 8 10.30 -44.00 -42.46
C GLY A 8 9.49 -42.85 -41.89
N ALA A 9 8.84 -42.09 -42.76
CA ALA A 9 7.79 -41.16 -42.42
C ALA A 9 6.55 -42.00 -41.96
N ASP A 10 5.94 -41.57 -40.87
CA ASP A 10 4.49 -41.76 -40.79
C ASP A 10 3.84 -40.67 -39.90
N THR A 11 2.70 -40.27 -40.38
CA THR A 11 1.72 -39.28 -39.93
C THR A 11 0.96 -39.78 -38.71
N GLY A 12 0.64 -38.87 -37.79
CA GLY A 12 -0.30 -39.21 -36.70
C GLY A 12 -0.56 -38.06 -35.74
N GLU A 13 -1.56 -37.30 -36.08
CA GLU A 13 -2.63 -36.72 -35.25
C GLU A 13 -2.27 -36.16 -33.86
N GLY A 14 -2.63 -34.88 -33.73
CA GLY A 14 -2.56 -34.10 -32.54
C GLY A 14 -3.39 -34.62 -31.36
N THR A 15 -2.79 -34.46 -30.21
CA THR A 15 -3.54 -34.34 -28.96
C THR A 15 -3.20 -32.99 -28.39
N GLY A 16 -4.25 -32.16 -28.30
CA GLY A 16 -4.16 -30.83 -27.73
C GLY A 16 -3.64 -30.90 -26.30
N ALA A 17 -2.51 -30.25 -26.08
CA ALA A 17 -2.08 -29.90 -24.75
C ALA A 17 -3.11 -28.90 -24.19
N GLY A 18 -3.84 -29.33 -23.16
CA GLY A 18 -4.75 -28.46 -22.43
C GLY A 18 -3.98 -27.30 -21.85
N ALA A 19 -4.43 -26.10 -22.20
CA ALA A 19 -3.94 -24.88 -21.58
C ALA A 19 -4.11 -25.00 -20.06
N SER A 20 -3.03 -24.72 -19.35
CA SER A 20 -3.03 -24.62 -17.88
C SER A 20 -3.99 -23.50 -17.46
N PRO A 21 -4.87 -23.73 -16.45
CA PRO A 21 -5.85 -22.73 -16.04
C PRO A 21 -5.27 -21.55 -15.21
N TYR A 22 -3.96 -21.35 -15.20
CA TYR A 22 -3.28 -20.35 -14.37
C TYR A 22 -2.37 -19.42 -15.16
N GLU A 23 -2.82 -18.92 -16.29
CA GLU A 23 -2.23 -17.73 -16.90
C GLU A 23 -2.60 -16.51 -16.05
N ASN A 24 -1.73 -16.13 -15.14
CA ASN A 24 -1.86 -14.93 -14.32
C ASN A 24 -1.18 -13.75 -14.99
N SER A 25 -1.92 -13.04 -15.84
CA SER A 25 -1.50 -11.90 -16.63
C SER A 25 -1.30 -10.59 -15.84
N TYR A 26 -1.00 -10.66 -14.53
CA TYR A 26 -0.87 -9.47 -13.68
C TYR A 26 0.23 -8.49 -14.14
N TRP A 27 1.13 -8.93 -15.00
CA TRP A 27 2.27 -8.15 -15.50
C TRP A 27 2.28 -7.93 -17.01
N THR A 28 1.41 -8.56 -17.79
CA THR A 28 1.36 -8.38 -19.25
C THR A 28 0.94 -6.98 -19.67
N SER A 29 0.20 -6.25 -18.83
CA SER A 29 -0.07 -4.83 -19.05
C SER A 29 1.18 -3.94 -18.92
N TYR A 30 2.27 -4.47 -18.35
CA TYR A 30 3.55 -3.78 -18.28
C TYR A 30 4.37 -3.93 -19.57
N GLU A 31 4.23 -5.05 -20.28
CA GLU A 31 4.92 -5.31 -21.54
C GLU A 31 4.33 -4.54 -22.73
N GLU A 32 3.02 -4.35 -22.79
CA GLU A 32 2.41 -3.54 -23.87
C GLU A 32 2.75 -2.05 -23.76
N THR A 33 3.15 -1.55 -22.60
CA THR A 33 3.57 -0.16 -22.40
C THR A 33 5.03 0.10 -22.73
N TYR A 34 5.87 -0.95 -22.79
CA TYR A 34 7.29 -0.84 -23.18
C TYR A 34 7.48 -1.41 -24.58
N GLY A 35 7.45 -0.51 -25.57
CA GLY A 35 7.55 -0.82 -26.98
C GLY A 35 8.64 -1.83 -27.32
N GLN A 36 8.29 -2.78 -28.17
CA GLN A 36 9.21 -3.72 -28.81
C GLN A 36 10.36 -2.99 -29.50
N PRO A 37 11.59 -3.52 -29.46
CA PRO A 37 12.68 -3.00 -30.27
C PRO A 37 12.39 -3.22 -31.77
N ASN A 38 12.56 -2.18 -32.57
CA ASN A 38 12.39 -2.17 -34.01
C ASN A 38 13.12 -3.33 -34.68
N GLY A 39 12.39 -4.37 -35.07
CA GLY A 39 12.82 -5.36 -35.99
C GLY A 39 12.11 -5.13 -37.32
N GLU A 40 12.88 -4.77 -38.37
CA GLU A 40 12.41 -4.62 -39.73
C GLU A 40 11.71 -5.90 -40.21
N MET A 41 10.45 -5.76 -40.63
CA MET A 41 9.77 -6.83 -41.36
C MET A 41 9.89 -6.63 -42.85
N PRO A 42 10.19 -7.70 -43.64
CA PRO A 42 10.21 -7.62 -45.10
C PRO A 42 8.80 -7.51 -45.67
N GLY A 43 8.65 -6.64 -46.65
CA GLY A 43 7.39 -6.26 -47.28
C GLY A 43 6.56 -7.43 -47.82
N ARG A 44 5.27 -7.38 -47.57
CA ARG A 44 4.24 -8.09 -48.36
C ARG A 44 3.33 -7.06 -49.02
N SER A 45 3.38 -7.11 -50.35
CA SER A 45 2.49 -6.36 -51.25
C SER A 45 1.05 -6.84 -51.08
N TYR A 46 0.11 -5.93 -50.84
CA TYR A 46 -1.32 -6.17 -50.97
C TYR A 46 -1.82 -5.62 -52.29
N GLY A 47 -2.42 -6.54 -53.07
CA GLY A 47 -3.08 -6.23 -54.33
C GLY A 47 -4.41 -5.50 -54.08
N GLU A 48 -4.68 -4.59 -54.97
CA GLU A 48 -5.92 -3.84 -55.08
C GLU A 48 -7.13 -4.73 -55.39
N THR A 49 -8.27 -4.45 -54.78
CA THR A 49 -9.57 -4.94 -55.24
C THR A 49 -10.56 -3.76 -55.27
N PRO A 50 -11.42 -3.71 -56.33
CA PRO A 50 -12.10 -2.46 -56.73
C PRO A 50 -13.44 -2.26 -56.04
N GLY A 51 -13.89 -1.00 -56.09
CA GLY A 51 -15.01 -0.39 -55.50
C GLY A 51 -16.39 -1.03 -55.64
N GLN A 52 -17.20 -0.75 -54.68
CA GLN A 52 -18.69 -0.71 -54.84
C GLN A 52 -19.25 0.58 -54.23
N SER A 53 -19.88 1.34 -55.13
CA SER A 53 -20.69 2.51 -54.84
C SER A 53 -22.03 2.09 -54.19
N TYR A 54 -22.46 2.76 -53.16
CA TYR A 54 -23.86 2.75 -52.72
C TYR A 54 -24.42 4.17 -52.72
N GLY A 55 -25.58 4.26 -53.37
CA GLY A 55 -26.29 5.45 -53.75
C GLY A 55 -26.94 6.25 -52.62
N GLU A 56 -27.19 7.44 -52.98
CA GLU A 56 -28.00 8.42 -52.26
C GLU A 56 -29.46 7.97 -52.08
N MET A 57 -30.06 8.24 -50.92
CA MET A 57 -31.52 8.36 -50.79
C MET A 57 -31.91 9.66 -50.11
N PRO A 58 -33.10 10.20 -50.54
CA PRO A 58 -33.44 11.62 -50.37
C PRO A 58 -34.13 11.93 -49.04
N GLY A 59 -34.08 13.21 -48.69
CA GLY A 59 -34.58 13.81 -47.51
C GLY A 59 -36.08 13.70 -47.24
N GLN A 60 -36.41 13.74 -45.96
CA GLN A 60 -37.71 14.19 -45.47
C GLN A 60 -37.53 15.25 -44.39
N SER A 61 -38.04 16.43 -44.74
CA SER A 61 -38.25 17.58 -43.89
C SER A 61 -39.46 17.34 -42.96
N TYR A 62 -39.27 17.53 -41.66
CA TYR A 62 -40.36 17.84 -40.73
C TYR A 62 -39.97 19.07 -39.93
N GLY A 63 -40.59 20.18 -40.33
CA GLY A 63 -40.66 21.38 -39.52
C GLY A 63 -41.67 21.21 -38.40
N ASN A 64 -41.31 21.61 -37.21
CA ASN A 64 -42.27 22.05 -36.21
C ASN A 64 -41.62 23.15 -35.35
N GLY A 65 -42.23 24.32 -35.48
CA GLY A 65 -41.88 25.54 -34.79
C GLY A 65 -42.12 25.42 -33.29
N TYR A 66 -41.16 25.86 -32.52
CA TYR A 66 -41.32 26.11 -31.11
C TYR A 66 -41.18 27.60 -30.84
N VAL A 67 -42.28 28.20 -30.35
CA VAL A 67 -42.35 29.59 -29.89
C VAL A 67 -41.88 29.67 -28.46
N PRO A 68 -40.92 30.51 -28.08
CA PRO A 68 -40.51 30.64 -26.70
C PRO A 68 -41.47 31.56 -25.92
N HIS A 69 -42.12 31.01 -24.89
CA HIS A 69 -42.81 31.83 -23.90
C HIS A 69 -41.81 32.39 -22.87
N ALA A 70 -41.83 33.70 -22.70
CA ALA A 70 -41.10 34.39 -21.65
C ALA A 70 -41.69 34.07 -20.26
N PRO A 71 -40.87 33.83 -19.23
CA PRO A 71 -41.40 33.70 -17.88
C PRO A 71 -41.70 35.06 -17.25
N GLN A 72 -42.90 35.18 -16.71
CA GLN A 72 -43.34 36.30 -15.90
C GLN A 72 -42.55 36.39 -14.60
N ALA A 73 -42.12 37.60 -14.26
CA ALA A 73 -41.48 37.93 -12.99
C ALA A 73 -42.46 37.79 -11.82
N GLN A 74 -42.16 36.85 -10.91
CA GLN A 74 -42.80 36.81 -9.60
C GLN A 74 -42.02 37.68 -8.62
N ALA A 75 -42.74 38.57 -7.94
CA ALA A 75 -42.23 39.49 -6.96
C ALA A 75 -41.58 38.79 -5.76
N THR A 76 -40.35 39.18 -5.50
CA THR A 76 -39.52 38.72 -4.35
C THR A 76 -40.06 39.39 -3.07
N GLN A 77 -40.60 38.63 -2.14
CA GLN A 77 -40.87 39.08 -0.78
C GLN A 77 -39.54 39.25 -0.03
N ALA A 78 -39.37 40.44 0.51
CA ALA A 78 -38.19 40.81 1.33
C ALA A 78 -38.17 40.05 2.66
N VAL A 79 -37.07 39.38 2.92
CA VAL A 79 -36.72 38.80 4.21
C VAL A 79 -36.09 39.89 5.08
N PRO A 80 -36.48 40.06 6.36
CA PRO A 80 -35.93 41.11 7.22
C PRO A 80 -34.44 40.79 7.54
N GLN A 81 -33.61 41.81 7.32
CA GLN A 81 -32.22 41.82 7.77
C GLN A 81 -32.18 41.90 9.31
N GLN A 82 -31.63 40.85 9.98
CA GLN A 82 -31.24 40.96 11.36
C GLN A 82 -29.97 41.82 11.46
N ARG A 83 -30.13 42.92 12.17
CA ARG A 83 -29.07 43.89 12.54
C ARG A 83 -28.13 43.21 13.55
N TRP A 84 -26.87 43.16 13.26
CA TRP A 84 -25.81 42.79 14.20
C TRP A 84 -25.60 43.93 15.20
N GLU A 85 -25.97 43.71 16.44
CA GLU A 85 -25.67 44.64 17.52
C GLU A 85 -24.21 44.52 17.97
N GLU A 86 -23.69 45.70 18.27
CA GLU A 86 -22.31 46.02 18.60
C GLU A 86 -21.75 45.27 19.81
N THR A 87 -20.48 44.96 19.70
CA THR A 87 -19.52 44.58 20.73
C THR A 87 -19.66 45.37 22.03
N GLN A 88 -19.90 44.69 23.16
CA GLN A 88 -19.70 45.24 24.48
C GLN A 88 -18.22 45.09 24.89
N PRO A 89 -17.64 46.13 25.58
CA PRO A 89 -16.25 46.10 26.00
C PRO A 89 -16.01 45.21 27.23
N LEU A 90 -14.81 44.63 27.25
CA LEU A 90 -14.23 43.84 28.33
C LEU A 90 -14.35 44.54 29.68
N ARG A 91 -14.95 43.88 30.65
CA ARG A 91 -15.03 44.32 32.04
C ARG A 91 -13.71 43.99 32.74
N GLU A 92 -13.03 45.05 33.16
CA GLU A 92 -11.83 45.01 34.00
C GLU A 92 -12.12 44.34 35.35
N VAL A 93 -11.21 43.44 35.76
CA VAL A 93 -11.21 42.82 37.09
C VAL A 93 -10.30 43.66 37.98
N PRO A 94 -10.77 44.17 39.17
CA PRO A 94 -9.93 44.95 40.02
C PRO A 94 -8.89 44.11 40.75
N GLU A 95 -7.71 44.66 40.78
CA GLU A 95 -6.56 44.29 41.61
C GLU A 95 -6.89 44.59 43.09
N ALA A 96 -6.88 43.59 43.96
CA ALA A 96 -6.97 43.79 45.40
C ALA A 96 -5.77 43.18 46.12
N ALA A 97 -4.90 44.05 46.44
CA ALA A 97 -4.00 44.23 47.60
C ALA A 97 -3.70 43.04 48.49
N ALA A 98 -2.39 42.92 48.70
CA ALA A 98 -1.74 42.12 49.73
C ALA A 98 -2.10 42.61 51.16
N VAL A 99 -2.34 41.65 52.07
CA VAL A 99 -2.13 41.85 53.51
C VAL A 99 -1.40 40.67 54.09
N LEU A 100 -0.30 41.00 54.74
CA LEU A 100 0.57 40.20 55.59
C LEU A 100 -0.19 39.60 56.80
N ALA A 101 0.08 38.35 57.13
CA ALA A 101 0.29 37.94 58.51
C ALA A 101 1.00 36.57 58.56
N ALA A 102 2.05 36.54 59.33
CA ALA A 102 2.82 35.38 59.73
C ALA A 102 2.05 34.52 60.77
N GLU A 103 2.21 33.21 60.67
CA GLU A 103 2.48 32.35 61.85
C GLU A 103 2.72 30.89 61.39
N ALA A 104 3.78 30.29 61.91
CA ALA A 104 4.22 28.91 61.71
C ALA A 104 3.63 27.98 62.79
N PRO A 105 4.00 26.69 62.90
CA PRO A 105 3.92 25.61 61.91
C PRO A 105 3.07 24.44 62.44
N SER A 106 2.45 23.68 61.61
CA SER A 106 1.98 22.32 61.94
C SER A 106 2.22 21.37 60.81
N ASP A 107 3.04 20.38 61.09
CA ASP A 107 3.27 19.16 60.32
C ASP A 107 1.97 18.47 59.88
N THR A 108 1.66 18.60 58.62
CA THR A 108 0.82 17.63 57.93
C THR A 108 1.40 17.39 56.51
N ARG A 109 2.06 16.27 56.41
CA ARG A 109 2.55 15.69 55.12
C ARG A 109 1.36 15.47 54.20
N THR A 110 0.94 16.52 53.50
CA THR A 110 -0.04 16.43 52.42
C THR A 110 0.62 15.72 51.26
N LYS A 111 0.19 14.52 50.97
CA LYS A 111 0.54 13.79 49.76
C LYS A 111 0.35 14.74 48.57
N ALA A 112 1.45 15.13 47.96
CA ALA A 112 1.44 15.89 46.70
C ALA A 112 0.55 15.12 45.71
N SER A 113 -0.59 15.70 45.40
CA SER A 113 -1.43 15.29 44.29
C SER A 113 -0.63 15.44 43.03
N THR A 114 -0.08 14.35 42.58
CA THR A 114 0.62 14.28 41.26
C THR A 114 -0.44 14.58 40.22
N LYS A 115 -0.45 15.82 39.67
CA LYS A 115 -1.22 16.14 38.47
C LYS A 115 -0.99 15.00 37.47
N PRO A 116 -2.04 14.34 36.94
CA PRO A 116 -1.84 13.31 35.93
C PRO A 116 -1.10 13.95 34.77
N SER A 117 0.12 13.49 34.53
CA SER A 117 0.90 13.83 33.34
C SER A 117 0.02 13.57 32.14
N PRO A 118 -0.12 14.48 31.17
CA PRO A 118 -0.97 14.26 30.00
C PRO A 118 -0.53 12.95 29.34
N THR A 119 -1.35 11.92 29.49
CA THR A 119 -1.14 10.60 28.88
C THR A 119 -0.98 10.84 27.40
N ARG A 120 0.24 10.59 26.88
CA ARG A 120 0.48 10.58 25.43
C ARG A 120 -0.62 9.72 24.80
N PRO A 121 -1.34 10.24 23.79
CA PRO A 121 -2.41 9.47 23.15
C PRO A 121 -1.82 8.12 22.74
N GLY A 122 -2.39 7.06 23.26
CA GLY A 122 -1.93 5.69 23.05
C GLY A 122 -1.91 5.34 21.57
N ARG A 123 -1.21 4.26 21.24
CA ARG A 123 -1.22 3.68 19.90
C ARG A 123 -2.61 3.17 19.59
N ASP A 124 -3.19 3.55 18.45
CA ASP A 124 -4.49 3.07 18.02
C ASP A 124 -4.37 1.65 17.46
N ARG A 125 -4.94 0.68 18.16
CA ARG A 125 -4.86 -0.74 17.84
C ARG A 125 -5.75 -1.14 16.67
N TYR A 126 -6.78 -0.35 16.35
CA TYR A 126 -7.60 -0.57 15.17
C TYR A 126 -6.79 -0.32 13.88
N LEU A 127 -6.07 0.80 13.82
CA LEU A 127 -5.21 1.10 12.67
C LEU A 127 -4.06 0.10 12.53
N ASP A 128 -3.55 -0.44 13.65
CA ASP A 128 -2.55 -1.51 13.62
C ASP A 128 -3.12 -2.81 13.05
N LEU A 129 -4.36 -3.17 13.42
CA LEU A 129 -5.07 -4.33 12.88
C LEU A 129 -5.28 -4.21 11.36
N LEU A 130 -5.77 -3.06 10.90
CA LEU A 130 -5.99 -2.82 9.47
C LEU A 130 -4.70 -2.97 8.65
N ARG A 131 -3.58 -2.45 9.17
CA ARG A 131 -2.29 -2.62 8.49
C ARG A 131 -1.86 -4.08 8.43
N SER A 132 -2.08 -4.84 9.51
CA SER A 132 -1.75 -6.27 9.53
C SER A 132 -2.60 -7.06 8.55
N ILE A 133 -3.91 -6.76 8.47
CA ILE A 133 -4.81 -7.37 7.47
C ILE A 133 -4.34 -7.02 6.06
N ALA A 134 -3.98 -5.76 5.80
CA ALA A 134 -3.48 -5.33 4.50
C ALA A 134 -2.21 -6.11 4.09
N LEU A 135 -1.25 -6.30 5.00
CA LEU A 135 -0.04 -7.07 4.73
C LEU A 135 -0.34 -8.55 4.44
N VAL A 136 -1.19 -9.18 5.25
CA VAL A 136 -1.60 -10.58 4.99
C VAL A 136 -2.29 -10.71 3.64
N ARG A 137 -3.20 -9.78 3.33
CA ARG A 137 -3.90 -9.77 2.03
C ARG A 137 -2.94 -9.62 0.87
N VAL A 138 -1.89 -8.80 1.00
CA VAL A 138 -0.86 -8.66 -0.05
C VAL A 138 -0.18 -10.00 -0.32
N VAL A 139 0.25 -10.71 0.72
CA VAL A 139 0.88 -12.04 0.58
C VAL A 139 -0.08 -13.03 -0.06
N VAL A 140 -1.35 -13.09 0.40
CA VAL A 140 -2.37 -13.98 -0.18
C VAL A 140 -2.59 -13.67 -1.66
N TYR A 141 -2.66 -12.40 -2.02
CA TYR A 141 -2.88 -11.98 -3.40
C TYR A 141 -1.74 -12.44 -4.33
N HIS A 142 -0.50 -12.28 -3.93
CA HIS A 142 0.65 -12.68 -4.74
C HIS A 142 0.88 -14.21 -4.82
N ILE A 143 0.26 -14.99 -3.93
CA ILE A 143 0.30 -16.46 -4.01
C ILE A 143 -0.82 -16.99 -4.89
N PHE A 144 -2.05 -16.49 -4.69
CA PHE A 144 -3.24 -17.07 -5.31
C PHE A 144 -3.69 -16.33 -6.57
N GLY A 145 -3.18 -15.13 -6.85
CA GLY A 145 -3.59 -14.30 -7.98
C GLY A 145 -5.07 -13.90 -7.99
N TRP A 146 -5.78 -14.01 -6.87
CA TRP A 146 -7.22 -13.78 -6.82
C TRP A 146 -7.58 -12.31 -7.05
N ALA A 147 -7.95 -11.98 -8.28
CA ALA A 147 -8.33 -10.62 -8.69
C ALA A 147 -9.44 -10.01 -7.81
N TRP A 148 -10.44 -10.79 -7.42
CA TRP A 148 -11.54 -10.35 -6.55
C TRP A 148 -11.10 -9.80 -5.18
N LEU A 149 -9.90 -10.16 -4.70
CA LEU A 149 -9.34 -9.59 -3.46
C LEU A 149 -9.14 -8.08 -3.56
N THR A 150 -8.95 -7.53 -4.76
CA THR A 150 -8.81 -6.08 -4.97
C THR A 150 -10.13 -5.36 -4.65
N VAL A 151 -11.26 -6.02 -4.92
CA VAL A 151 -12.60 -5.53 -4.60
C VAL A 151 -12.90 -5.70 -3.11
N VAL A 152 -12.68 -6.89 -2.53
CA VAL A 152 -13.03 -7.17 -1.14
C VAL A 152 -12.23 -6.31 -0.14
N PHE A 153 -10.95 -6.10 -0.41
CA PHE A 153 -10.10 -5.28 0.47
C PHE A 153 -8.99 -4.59 -0.32
N PRO A 154 -9.16 -3.32 -0.69
CA PRO A 154 -8.16 -2.54 -1.42
C PRO A 154 -6.98 -2.17 -0.52
N SER A 155 -6.10 -3.15 -0.26
CA SER A 155 -5.03 -3.04 0.73
C SER A 155 -4.09 -1.86 0.52
N MET A 156 -3.76 -1.52 -0.74
CA MET A 156 -2.87 -0.39 -1.04
C MET A 156 -3.54 0.93 -0.64
N GLY A 157 -4.80 1.16 -1.02
CA GLY A 157 -5.56 2.35 -0.60
C GLY A 157 -5.63 2.48 0.92
N VAL A 158 -5.89 1.38 1.63
CA VAL A 158 -5.89 1.35 3.11
C VAL A 158 -4.51 1.68 3.66
N MET A 159 -3.43 1.08 3.15
CA MET A 159 -2.06 1.33 3.62
C MET A 159 -1.63 2.79 3.42
N PHE A 160 -1.94 3.39 2.27
CA PHE A 160 -1.65 4.79 2.00
C PHE A 160 -2.47 5.73 2.90
N ALA A 161 -3.74 5.44 3.15
CA ALA A 161 -4.57 6.24 4.06
C ALA A 161 -4.05 6.18 5.51
N LEU A 162 -3.71 4.99 6.01
CA LEU A 162 -3.11 4.83 7.33
C LEU A 162 -1.77 5.58 7.45
N ALA A 163 -0.96 5.54 6.40
CA ALA A 163 0.31 6.27 6.34
C ALA A 163 0.08 7.79 6.31
N GLY A 164 -0.90 8.28 5.55
CA GLY A 164 -1.31 9.69 5.50
C GLY A 164 -1.78 10.21 6.86
N ALA A 165 -2.61 9.44 7.58
CA ALA A 165 -3.05 9.77 8.93
C ALA A 165 -1.86 9.90 9.91
N LEU A 166 -0.94 8.91 9.89
CA LEU A 166 0.27 8.95 10.70
C LEU A 166 1.23 10.07 10.30
N MET A 167 1.24 10.45 9.02
CA MET A 167 2.05 11.56 8.53
C MET A 167 1.50 12.90 9.02
N ALA A 168 0.20 13.17 8.88
CA ALA A 168 -0.46 14.37 9.40
C ALA A 168 -0.23 14.53 10.91
N ARG A 169 -0.40 13.47 11.69
CA ARG A 169 -0.08 13.45 13.12
C ARG A 169 1.37 13.80 13.41
N SER A 170 2.30 13.36 12.54
CA SER A 170 3.73 13.61 12.74
C SER A 170 4.13 15.05 12.38
N LEU A 171 3.43 15.68 11.43
CA LEU A 171 3.67 17.05 10.95
C LEU A 171 3.24 18.15 11.93
N SER A 172 2.79 17.80 13.15
CA SER A 172 2.76 18.72 14.29
C SER A 172 4.19 19.16 14.73
N ARG A 173 5.22 18.47 14.23
CA ARG A 173 6.65 18.77 14.43
C ARG A 173 7.24 19.34 13.13
N PRO A 174 8.45 19.97 13.16
CA PRO A 174 9.09 20.50 11.97
C PRO A 174 9.18 19.48 10.84
N ALA A 175 8.68 19.84 9.65
CA ALA A 175 8.49 18.95 8.51
C ALA A 175 9.77 18.20 8.09
N TRP A 176 10.91 18.93 8.00
CA TRP A 176 12.18 18.32 7.64
C TRP A 176 12.61 17.18 8.56
N GLY A 177 12.44 17.36 9.88
CA GLY A 177 12.74 16.33 10.88
C GLY A 177 11.84 15.09 10.72
N VAL A 178 10.57 15.30 10.35
CA VAL A 178 9.61 14.23 10.10
C VAL A 178 9.99 13.46 8.84
N ILE A 179 10.21 14.14 7.72
CA ILE A 179 10.61 13.54 6.43
C ILE A 179 11.91 12.74 6.62
N ARG A 180 12.97 13.38 7.13
CA ARG A 180 14.25 12.71 7.40
C ARG A 180 14.08 11.47 8.28
N GLY A 181 13.20 11.56 9.29
CA GLY A 181 12.92 10.43 10.19
C GLY A 181 12.21 9.26 9.50
N ARG A 182 11.33 9.55 8.51
CA ARG A 182 10.65 8.52 7.70
C ARG A 182 11.61 7.87 6.71
N VAL A 183 12.32 8.68 5.93
CA VAL A 183 13.32 8.23 4.97
C VAL A 183 14.37 7.35 5.65
N ARG A 184 14.93 7.78 6.80
CA ARG A 184 15.89 6.98 7.56
C ARG A 184 15.35 5.62 8.03
N ARG A 185 14.03 5.48 8.26
CA ARG A 185 13.42 4.20 8.64
C ARG A 185 13.16 3.29 7.46
N LEU A 186 13.01 3.86 6.26
CA LEU A 186 12.72 3.14 5.04
C LEU A 186 13.99 2.61 4.37
N LEU A 187 15.02 3.45 4.25
CA LEU A 187 16.20 3.15 3.43
C LEU A 187 17.04 1.97 3.93
N PRO A 188 17.39 1.81 5.23
CA PRO A 188 18.24 0.69 5.64
C PRO A 188 17.63 -0.69 5.40
N PRO A 189 16.32 -0.95 5.66
CA PRO A 189 15.69 -2.20 5.24
C PRO A 189 15.70 -2.41 3.72
N LEU A 190 15.49 -1.33 2.94
CA LEU A 190 15.60 -1.37 1.49
C LEU A 190 17.02 -1.74 1.06
N TRP A 191 18.06 -1.13 1.65
CA TRP A 191 19.45 -1.42 1.32
C TRP A 191 19.84 -2.88 1.63
N ALA A 192 19.37 -3.42 2.76
CA ALA A 192 19.58 -4.82 3.11
C ALA A 192 18.93 -5.76 2.08
N PHE A 193 17.71 -5.44 1.65
CA PHE A 193 17.01 -6.15 0.58
C PHE A 193 17.75 -6.03 -0.75
N SER A 194 18.05 -4.80 -1.18
CA SER A 194 18.71 -4.52 -2.45
C SER A 194 20.10 -5.16 -2.55
N ALA A 195 20.85 -5.18 -1.46
CA ALA A 195 22.17 -5.83 -1.44
C ALA A 195 22.08 -7.33 -1.76
N VAL A 196 21.07 -8.02 -1.20
CA VAL A 196 20.87 -9.45 -1.48
C VAL A 196 20.36 -9.65 -2.91
N VAL A 197 19.35 -8.90 -3.33
CA VAL A 197 18.76 -9.04 -4.67
C VAL A 197 19.79 -8.74 -5.76
N LEU A 198 20.54 -7.64 -5.65
CA LEU A 198 21.58 -7.29 -6.61
C LEU A 198 22.71 -8.34 -6.62
N ALA A 199 23.13 -8.84 -5.45
CA ALA A 199 24.11 -9.90 -5.40
C ALA A 199 23.64 -11.16 -6.13
N MET A 200 22.36 -11.56 -5.93
CA MET A 200 21.76 -12.70 -6.65
C MET A 200 21.71 -12.46 -8.15
N MET A 201 21.31 -11.26 -8.60
CA MET A 201 21.24 -10.90 -10.03
C MET A 201 22.63 -10.93 -10.68
N PHE A 202 23.66 -10.36 -10.02
CA PHE A 202 25.03 -10.36 -10.54
C PHE A 202 25.65 -11.76 -10.54
N VAL A 203 25.39 -12.59 -9.53
CA VAL A 203 25.82 -14.00 -9.51
C VAL A 203 25.12 -14.78 -10.64
N GLY A 204 23.87 -14.45 -10.95
CA GLY A 204 23.13 -14.96 -12.11
C GLY A 204 23.65 -14.46 -13.48
N GLY A 205 24.72 -13.64 -13.50
CA GLY A 205 25.34 -13.16 -14.73
C GLY A 205 24.75 -11.86 -15.29
N TRP A 206 23.88 -11.17 -14.52
CA TRP A 206 23.31 -9.91 -14.99
C TRP A 206 24.36 -8.81 -15.14
N ASN A 207 24.30 -8.13 -16.27
CA ASN A 207 25.08 -6.92 -16.54
C ASN A 207 24.09 -5.81 -16.95
N PRO A 208 23.84 -4.80 -16.09
CA PRO A 208 22.84 -3.79 -16.36
C PRO A 208 23.04 -3.09 -17.69
N SER A 209 22.10 -3.27 -18.61
CA SER A 209 22.05 -2.64 -19.92
C SER A 209 20.97 -1.54 -19.95
N LYS A 210 20.90 -0.82 -21.07
CA LYS A 210 19.80 0.13 -21.29
C LYS A 210 18.47 -0.58 -21.54
N ASP A 211 18.51 -1.82 -22.00
CA ASP A 211 17.34 -2.63 -22.32
C ASP A 211 16.62 -3.12 -21.05
N ASP A 212 17.35 -3.17 -19.91
CA ASP A 212 16.79 -3.57 -18.60
C ASP A 212 16.07 -2.43 -17.85
N GLY A 213 15.67 -1.36 -18.51
CA GLY A 213 14.95 -0.25 -17.87
C GLY A 213 15.52 1.15 -18.17
N GLY A 214 16.15 1.32 -19.31
CA GLY A 214 16.45 2.63 -19.92
C GLY A 214 17.66 3.40 -19.38
N LEU A 215 18.10 3.20 -18.14
CA LEU A 215 19.21 3.91 -17.51
C LEU A 215 20.48 3.07 -17.32
N GLY A 216 20.44 1.76 -17.65
CA GLY A 216 21.56 0.85 -17.43
C GLY A 216 22.11 0.92 -16.00
N TRP A 217 23.41 1.05 -15.84
CA TRP A 217 24.06 1.15 -14.52
C TRP A 217 23.55 2.31 -13.65
N LEU A 218 23.11 3.42 -14.23
CA LEU A 218 22.54 4.53 -13.48
C LEU A 218 21.19 4.16 -12.85
N GLY A 219 20.45 3.24 -13.45
CA GLY A 219 19.19 2.73 -12.91
C GLY A 219 19.34 2.07 -11.55
N LEU A 220 20.52 1.56 -11.20
CA LEU A 220 20.80 0.97 -9.89
C LEU A 220 20.60 1.94 -8.73
N VAL A 221 20.61 3.25 -8.98
CA VAL A 221 20.29 4.26 -7.96
C VAL A 221 18.91 4.01 -7.34
N ASN A 222 17.98 3.43 -8.08
CA ASN A 222 16.62 3.15 -7.60
C ASN A 222 16.57 2.02 -6.55
N TYR A 223 17.59 1.18 -6.47
CA TYR A 223 17.78 0.23 -5.36
C TYR A 223 18.30 0.89 -4.08
N VAL A 224 18.90 2.07 -4.21
CA VAL A 224 19.43 2.85 -3.07
C VAL A 224 18.42 3.88 -2.59
N ILE A 225 17.81 4.62 -3.52
CA ILE A 225 16.76 5.60 -3.26
C ILE A 225 15.64 5.34 -4.26
N PRO A 226 14.48 4.87 -3.85
CA PRO A 226 13.40 4.45 -4.76
C PRO A 226 12.66 5.70 -5.29
N ILE A 227 13.22 6.37 -6.27
CA ILE A 227 12.63 7.53 -6.95
C ILE A 227 12.03 7.18 -8.31
N GLY A 228 12.55 6.12 -8.95
CA GLY A 228 12.07 5.56 -10.21
C GLY A 228 11.91 4.05 -10.11
N ALA A 229 11.68 3.37 -11.25
CA ALA A 229 11.69 1.92 -11.31
C ALA A 229 13.14 1.40 -11.30
N PRO A 230 13.40 0.34 -10.54
CA PRO A 230 14.70 -0.31 -10.57
C PRO A 230 14.81 -1.19 -11.82
N PRO A 231 15.96 -1.21 -12.53
CA PRO A 231 16.20 -2.15 -13.61
C PRO A 231 16.33 -3.58 -13.07
N TYR A 232 15.91 -4.56 -13.84
CA TYR A 232 16.08 -5.97 -13.52
C TYR A 232 16.23 -6.80 -14.80
N PRO A 233 16.91 -7.98 -14.73
CA PRO A 233 17.09 -8.84 -15.90
C PRO A 233 15.81 -9.62 -16.21
N TRP A 234 15.27 -9.44 -17.40
CA TRP A 234 14.06 -10.14 -17.87
C TRP A 234 14.22 -11.65 -18.01
N GLN A 235 15.46 -12.10 -18.27
CA GLN A 235 15.74 -13.48 -18.66
C GLN A 235 16.15 -14.37 -17.50
N ILE A 236 16.59 -13.81 -16.38
CA ILE A 236 17.06 -14.59 -15.25
C ILE A 236 15.89 -15.11 -14.42
N GLY A 237 15.73 -16.44 -14.41
CA GLY A 237 14.71 -17.14 -13.66
C GLY A 237 13.35 -17.22 -14.35
N SER A 238 13.31 -17.02 -15.70
CA SER A 238 12.08 -17.16 -16.49
C SER A 238 11.63 -18.60 -16.74
N GLU A 239 12.51 -19.58 -16.51
CA GLU A 239 12.29 -20.96 -16.93
C GLU A 239 11.65 -21.86 -15.88
N SER A 240 11.30 -21.36 -14.72
CA SER A 240 10.99 -22.24 -13.61
C SER A 240 9.61 -22.07 -13.01
N GLY A 241 8.79 -23.05 -13.19
CA GLY A 241 7.77 -23.42 -12.24
C GLY A 241 6.40 -22.79 -12.46
N VAL A 242 5.57 -22.88 -11.44
CA VAL A 242 4.17 -22.46 -11.39
C VAL A 242 3.96 -20.95 -11.58
N LEU A 243 5.01 -20.15 -11.36
CA LEU A 243 5.00 -18.72 -11.56
C LEU A 243 5.79 -18.39 -12.84
N GLU A 244 5.12 -17.92 -13.86
CA GLU A 244 5.71 -17.59 -15.17
C GLU A 244 6.69 -16.42 -15.11
N GLN A 245 6.60 -15.59 -14.09
CA GLN A 245 7.42 -14.40 -13.92
C GLN A 245 8.81 -14.73 -13.36
N THR A 246 9.80 -14.00 -13.83
CA THR A 246 11.16 -14.17 -13.32
C THR A 246 11.24 -13.81 -11.84
N TRP A 247 12.12 -14.51 -11.09
CA TRP A 247 12.33 -14.15 -9.68
C TRP A 247 12.87 -12.70 -9.54
N ALA A 248 13.62 -12.21 -10.54
CA ALA A 248 14.16 -10.86 -10.55
C ALA A 248 13.05 -9.81 -10.66
N GLU A 249 12.08 -10.03 -11.51
CA GLU A 249 10.87 -9.22 -11.65
C GLU A 249 10.06 -9.23 -10.35
N GLN A 250 9.80 -10.42 -9.79
CA GLN A 250 9.11 -10.56 -8.52
C GLN A 250 9.83 -9.84 -7.37
N ALA A 251 11.17 -9.84 -7.36
CA ALA A 251 11.94 -9.08 -6.38
C ALA A 251 11.82 -7.56 -6.57
N ALA A 252 11.73 -7.08 -7.81
CA ALA A 252 11.53 -5.66 -8.12
C ALA A 252 10.10 -5.20 -7.82
N GLY A 253 9.12 -6.08 -7.95
CA GLY A 253 7.70 -5.80 -7.79
C GLY A 253 7.31 -4.95 -6.57
N PRO A 254 7.73 -5.24 -5.34
CA PRO A 254 7.35 -4.45 -4.17
C PRO A 254 7.88 -3.01 -4.15
N LEU A 255 8.85 -2.66 -5.01
CA LEU A 255 9.56 -1.38 -4.92
C LEU A 255 8.72 -0.18 -5.40
N TRP A 256 7.70 -0.40 -6.25
CA TRP A 256 6.80 0.67 -6.65
C TRP A 256 6.07 1.33 -5.47
N TYR A 257 5.64 0.53 -4.49
CA TYR A 257 4.98 1.07 -3.29
C TYR A 257 5.93 1.94 -2.45
N LEU A 258 7.20 1.53 -2.32
CA LEU A 258 8.19 2.32 -1.61
C LEU A 258 8.47 3.64 -2.33
N ARG A 259 8.52 3.62 -3.67
CA ARG A 259 8.61 4.82 -4.52
C ARG A 259 7.44 5.76 -4.24
N ALA A 260 6.21 5.29 -4.41
CA ALA A 260 5.01 6.08 -4.17
C ALA A 260 4.95 6.60 -2.72
N TYR A 261 5.27 5.76 -1.73
CA TYR A 261 5.33 6.16 -0.32
C TYR A 261 6.36 7.28 -0.08
N LEU A 262 7.55 7.18 -0.68
CA LEU A 262 8.58 8.22 -0.55
C LEU A 262 8.11 9.55 -1.14
N TRP A 263 7.50 9.53 -2.31
CA TRP A 263 6.90 10.71 -2.95
C TRP A 263 5.83 11.34 -2.08
N PHE A 264 4.91 10.54 -1.52
CA PHE A 264 3.91 11.05 -0.58
C PHE A 264 4.52 11.65 0.70
N VAL A 265 5.55 11.03 1.25
CA VAL A 265 6.24 11.56 2.43
C VAL A 265 6.85 12.94 2.14
N ILE A 266 7.49 13.10 0.98
CA ILE A 266 8.12 14.37 0.56
C ILE A 266 7.03 15.42 0.27
N ALA A 267 5.97 15.06 -0.44
CA ALA A 267 4.87 15.97 -0.79
C ALA A 267 3.97 16.34 0.41
N SER A 268 3.98 15.55 1.48
CA SER A 268 3.03 15.67 2.60
C SER A 268 2.94 17.05 3.26
N PRO A 269 4.03 17.80 3.48
CA PRO A 269 3.91 19.14 4.07
C PRO A 269 3.07 20.07 3.18
N LEU A 270 3.30 20.01 1.85
CA LEU A 270 2.53 20.78 0.87
C LEU A 270 1.09 20.30 0.79
N LEU A 271 0.88 18.98 0.72
CA LEU A 271 -0.47 18.39 0.68
C LEU A 271 -1.29 18.75 1.93
N LEU A 272 -0.69 18.69 3.11
CA LEU A 272 -1.38 19.06 4.36
C LEU A 272 -1.67 20.55 4.43
N TRP A 273 -0.74 21.39 3.98
CA TRP A 273 -0.95 22.84 3.88
C TRP A 273 -2.08 23.18 2.90
N ALA A 274 -2.08 22.59 1.71
CA ALA A 274 -3.13 22.77 0.70
C ALA A 274 -4.49 22.26 1.22
N PHE A 275 -4.51 21.07 1.85
CA PHE A 275 -5.71 20.49 2.45
C PHE A 275 -6.34 21.41 3.50
N ARG A 276 -5.54 22.06 4.33
CA ARG A 276 -6.04 23.01 5.33
C ARG A 276 -6.61 24.29 4.71
N ARG A 277 -6.20 24.65 3.49
CA ARG A 277 -6.71 25.84 2.75
C ARG A 277 -7.92 25.51 1.90
N VAL A 278 -7.83 24.45 1.13
CA VAL A 278 -8.83 24.04 0.13
C VAL A 278 -9.06 22.52 0.22
N PRO A 279 -9.74 22.03 1.27
CA PRO A 279 -9.78 20.61 1.61
C PRO A 279 -10.35 19.73 0.48
N TRP A 280 -11.46 20.14 -0.11
CA TRP A 280 -12.12 19.34 -1.14
C TRP A 280 -11.35 19.31 -2.44
N ALA A 281 -10.83 20.44 -2.89
CA ALA A 281 -10.01 20.49 -4.09
C ALA A 281 -8.74 19.63 -3.93
N THR A 282 -8.07 19.72 -2.76
CA THR A 282 -6.88 18.89 -2.50
C THR A 282 -7.20 17.40 -2.45
N LEU A 283 -8.33 17.01 -1.84
CA LEU A 283 -8.76 15.62 -1.76
C LEU A 283 -9.09 15.04 -3.14
N LEU A 284 -9.76 15.82 -4.00
CA LEU A 284 -10.25 15.36 -5.29
C LEU A 284 -9.23 15.55 -6.44
N ALA A 285 -8.21 16.38 -6.27
CA ALA A 285 -7.22 16.63 -7.33
C ALA A 285 -6.50 15.34 -7.80
N PRO A 286 -6.03 14.42 -6.92
CA PRO A 286 -5.46 13.16 -7.38
C PRO A 286 -6.47 12.29 -8.14
N LEU A 287 -7.73 12.28 -7.70
CA LEU A 287 -8.78 11.53 -8.39
C LEU A 287 -9.07 12.11 -9.78
N ALA A 288 -9.10 13.45 -9.91
CA ALA A 288 -9.23 14.11 -11.20
C ALA A 288 -8.03 13.82 -12.11
N LEU A 289 -6.80 13.81 -11.55
CA LEU A 289 -5.61 13.41 -12.30
C LEU A 289 -5.71 11.96 -12.76
N THR A 290 -6.18 11.04 -11.89
CA THR A 290 -6.42 9.64 -12.28
C THR A 290 -7.46 9.53 -13.40
N ALA A 291 -8.51 10.35 -13.38
CA ALA A 291 -9.50 10.37 -14.46
C ALA A 291 -8.87 10.81 -15.78
N VAL A 292 -8.00 11.82 -15.77
CA VAL A 292 -7.35 12.33 -16.99
C VAL A 292 -6.34 11.32 -17.55
N VAL A 293 -5.50 10.74 -16.70
CA VAL A 293 -4.46 9.78 -17.14
C VAL A 293 -5.07 8.39 -17.39
N GLY A 294 -5.92 7.92 -16.48
CA GLY A 294 -6.53 6.59 -16.55
C GLY A 294 -7.59 6.41 -17.65
N THR A 295 -8.07 7.49 -18.27
CA THR A 295 -8.94 7.43 -19.46
C THR A 295 -8.17 7.64 -20.77
N GLY A 296 -6.84 7.79 -20.71
CA GLY A 296 -6.02 8.03 -21.89
C GLY A 296 -6.16 9.44 -22.50
N LEU A 297 -6.81 10.40 -21.80
CA LEU A 297 -6.88 11.80 -22.27
C LEU A 297 -5.50 12.45 -22.33
N VAL A 298 -4.61 12.05 -21.45
CA VAL A 298 -3.21 12.46 -21.45
C VAL A 298 -2.37 11.22 -21.19
N GLU A 299 -1.58 10.87 -22.18
CA GLU A 299 -0.59 9.77 -22.06
C GLU A 299 0.75 10.36 -21.62
N ILE A 300 1.26 9.87 -20.50
CA ILE A 300 2.59 10.19 -20.00
C ILE A 300 3.45 8.94 -20.21
N PRO A 301 4.38 8.97 -21.17
CA PRO A 301 5.12 7.76 -21.53
C PRO A 301 6.12 7.33 -20.46
N GLY A 302 6.40 6.03 -20.40
CA GLY A 302 7.46 5.42 -19.63
C GLY A 302 7.27 5.52 -18.11
N GLU A 303 8.37 5.38 -17.38
CA GLU A 303 8.42 5.31 -15.92
C GLU A 303 7.78 6.53 -15.21
N THR A 304 7.85 7.71 -15.85
CA THR A 304 7.23 8.92 -15.32
C THR A 304 5.70 8.77 -15.30
N GLY A 305 5.13 8.17 -16.35
CA GLY A 305 3.69 7.90 -16.43
C GLY A 305 3.25 6.95 -15.31
N ASN A 306 3.97 5.85 -15.10
CA ASN A 306 3.70 4.91 -14.03
C ASN A 306 3.76 5.57 -12.64
N ALA A 307 4.79 6.38 -12.39
CA ALA A 307 4.94 7.08 -11.12
C ALA A 307 3.82 8.11 -10.87
N VAL A 308 3.39 8.83 -11.91
CA VAL A 308 2.28 9.78 -11.84
C VAL A 308 0.96 9.05 -11.61
N THR A 309 0.74 7.93 -12.29
CA THR A 309 -0.45 7.09 -12.12
C THR A 309 -0.54 6.54 -10.70
N ASP A 310 0.54 5.96 -10.15
CA ASP A 310 0.59 5.49 -8.76
C ASP A 310 0.25 6.60 -7.76
N PHE A 311 0.84 7.78 -7.96
CA PHE A 311 0.58 8.95 -7.13
C PHE A 311 -0.88 9.42 -7.25
N ALA A 312 -1.43 9.43 -8.45
CA ALA A 312 -2.80 9.85 -8.70
C ALA A 312 -3.82 8.87 -8.08
N VAL A 313 -3.68 7.58 -8.35
CA VAL A 313 -4.59 6.52 -7.87
C VAL A 313 -4.71 6.51 -6.35
N TYR A 314 -3.59 6.62 -5.63
CA TYR A 314 -3.59 6.50 -4.17
C TYR A 314 -3.54 7.84 -3.43
N GLY A 315 -3.36 8.96 -4.14
CA GLY A 315 -3.22 10.28 -3.54
C GLY A 315 -4.44 10.71 -2.73
N SER A 316 -5.65 10.47 -3.25
CA SER A 316 -6.89 10.76 -2.53
C SER A 316 -7.01 9.93 -1.23
N CYS A 317 -6.57 8.67 -1.22
CA CYS A 317 -6.53 7.85 -0.01
C CYS A 317 -5.55 8.39 1.02
N TRP A 318 -4.35 8.84 0.59
CA TRP A 318 -3.37 9.48 1.47
C TRP A 318 -3.94 10.74 2.13
N ILE A 319 -4.56 11.61 1.33
CA ILE A 319 -5.16 12.87 1.81
C ILE A 319 -6.38 12.60 2.69
N LEU A 320 -7.18 11.58 2.38
CA LEU A 320 -8.30 11.15 3.23
C LEU A 320 -7.82 10.69 4.61
N GLY A 321 -6.68 10.00 4.68
CA GLY A 321 -6.00 9.69 5.94
C GLY A 321 -5.61 10.95 6.72
N MET A 322 -5.08 11.98 6.05
CA MET A 322 -4.82 13.28 6.67
C MET A 322 -6.12 13.92 7.18
N ALA A 323 -7.18 13.91 6.39
CA ALA A 323 -8.51 14.42 6.76
C ALA A 323 -9.09 13.71 7.99
N HIS A 324 -8.91 12.41 8.10
CA HIS A 324 -9.28 11.63 9.28
C HIS A 324 -8.53 12.10 10.53
N GLN A 325 -7.21 12.28 10.43
CA GLN A 325 -6.38 12.76 11.54
C GLN A 325 -6.70 14.20 11.97
N GLU A 326 -7.04 15.08 11.02
CA GLU A 326 -7.49 16.45 11.28
C GLU A 326 -8.95 16.52 11.81
N GLY A 327 -9.62 15.37 11.89
CA GLY A 327 -10.98 15.26 12.43
C GLY A 327 -12.08 15.75 11.49
N VAL A 328 -11.78 15.96 10.20
CA VAL A 328 -12.77 16.47 9.21
C VAL A 328 -13.88 15.46 8.98
N LEU A 329 -13.55 14.17 8.87
CA LEU A 329 -14.57 13.13 8.69
C LEU A 329 -15.60 13.10 9.83
N LYS A 330 -15.19 13.39 11.07
CA LYS A 330 -16.09 13.41 12.24
C LYS A 330 -17.09 14.57 12.21
N LYS A 331 -16.82 15.63 11.42
CA LYS A 331 -17.70 16.79 11.27
C LYS A 331 -18.80 16.54 10.22
N ILE A 332 -18.61 15.55 9.36
CA ILE A 332 -19.55 15.20 8.29
C ILE A 332 -20.53 14.15 8.83
N PRO A 333 -21.84 14.30 8.59
CA PRO A 333 -22.81 13.27 8.96
C PRO A 333 -22.46 11.91 8.37
N ARG A 334 -22.57 10.85 9.17
CA ARG A 334 -22.19 9.49 8.74
C ARG A 334 -22.91 9.05 7.47
N TYR A 335 -24.21 9.33 7.38
CA TYR A 335 -25.00 8.98 6.20
C TYR A 335 -24.46 9.65 4.93
N ALA A 336 -24.02 10.91 5.01
CA ALA A 336 -23.46 11.61 3.86
C ALA A 336 -22.12 10.97 3.39
N VAL A 337 -21.23 10.64 4.34
CA VAL A 337 -19.98 9.94 3.99
C VAL A 337 -20.29 8.60 3.36
N VAL A 338 -21.18 7.80 3.95
CA VAL A 338 -21.52 6.47 3.42
C VAL A 338 -22.18 6.57 2.05
N SER A 339 -23.13 7.50 1.86
CA SER A 339 -23.80 7.68 0.55
C SER A 339 -22.81 8.05 -0.56
N VAL A 340 -21.96 9.06 -0.32
CA VAL A 340 -20.97 9.49 -1.31
C VAL A 340 -19.94 8.39 -1.56
N ALA A 341 -19.47 7.72 -0.51
CA ALA A 341 -18.53 6.61 -0.65
C ALA A 341 -19.13 5.45 -1.44
N SER A 342 -20.39 5.07 -1.17
CA SER A 342 -21.09 4.02 -1.92
C SER A 342 -21.29 4.38 -3.38
N LEU A 343 -21.59 5.65 -3.69
CA LEU A 343 -21.68 6.12 -5.07
C LEU A 343 -20.33 6.06 -5.79
N LEU A 344 -19.25 6.46 -5.13
CA LEU A 344 -17.89 6.33 -5.69
C LEU A 344 -17.51 4.87 -5.94
N MET A 345 -17.86 3.98 -5.01
CA MET A 345 -17.62 2.55 -5.18
C MET A 345 -18.45 1.96 -6.31
N ALA A 346 -19.73 2.31 -6.38
CA ALA A 346 -20.62 1.89 -7.47
C ALA A 346 -20.13 2.39 -8.85
N PHE A 347 -19.69 3.65 -8.91
CA PHE A 347 -19.05 4.18 -10.12
C PHE A 347 -17.80 3.40 -10.49
N GLY A 348 -16.92 3.08 -9.51
CA GLY A 348 -15.71 2.31 -9.75
C GLY A 348 -15.98 0.92 -10.33
N LEU A 349 -16.99 0.21 -9.80
CA LEU A 349 -17.38 -1.10 -10.34
C LEU A 349 -18.05 -0.98 -11.72
N TRP A 350 -18.88 0.02 -11.90
CA TRP A 350 -19.48 0.30 -13.22
C TRP A 350 -18.39 0.59 -14.26
N TRP A 351 -17.42 1.45 -13.91
CA TRP A 351 -16.30 1.75 -14.81
C TRP A 351 -15.48 0.48 -15.11
N ALA A 352 -15.16 -0.30 -14.07
CA ALA A 352 -14.42 -1.54 -14.23
C ALA A 352 -15.14 -2.50 -15.18
N SER A 353 -16.47 -2.64 -15.11
CA SER A 353 -17.22 -3.59 -15.94
C SER A 353 -17.11 -3.30 -17.45
N GLY A 354 -16.78 -2.07 -17.83
CA GLY A 354 -16.53 -1.69 -19.22
C GLY A 354 -15.06 -1.67 -19.64
N HIS A 355 -14.13 -1.97 -18.70
CA HIS A 355 -12.67 -1.85 -18.91
C HIS A 355 -11.92 -3.07 -18.34
N LEU A 356 -12.56 -4.25 -18.36
CA LEU A 356 -11.93 -5.47 -17.87
C LEU A 356 -10.78 -5.87 -18.82
N GLY A 357 -9.58 -6.03 -18.23
CA GLY A 357 -8.42 -6.59 -18.91
C GLY A 357 -8.41 -8.12 -18.86
N PRO A 358 -7.29 -8.76 -19.24
CA PRO A 358 -7.11 -10.20 -19.17
C PRO A 358 -7.39 -10.80 -17.80
N ASP A 359 -7.04 -10.10 -16.73
CA ASP A 359 -7.23 -10.49 -15.32
C ASP A 359 -8.66 -10.22 -14.78
N GLY A 360 -9.59 -9.88 -15.65
CA GLY A 360 -10.98 -9.65 -15.31
C GLY A 360 -11.16 -8.55 -14.27
N TRP A 361 -11.74 -8.87 -13.11
CA TRP A 361 -12.05 -7.92 -12.03
C TRP A 361 -10.83 -7.52 -11.18
N ASN A 362 -9.65 -7.48 -11.77
CA ASN A 362 -8.47 -6.95 -11.11
C ASN A 362 -8.47 -5.41 -11.14
N LEU A 363 -8.92 -4.77 -10.08
CA LEU A 363 -8.98 -3.31 -10.03
C LEU A 363 -7.60 -2.63 -10.09
N ASN A 364 -6.51 -3.35 -9.79
CA ASN A 364 -5.18 -2.76 -9.87
C ASN A 364 -4.81 -2.35 -11.31
N ASP A 365 -5.37 -3.04 -12.31
CA ASP A 365 -5.11 -2.79 -13.73
C ASP A 365 -6.03 -1.71 -14.32
N ILE A 366 -7.01 -1.24 -13.53
CA ILE A 366 -8.00 -0.24 -13.95
C ILE A 366 -7.88 0.99 -13.04
N PRO A 367 -6.96 1.94 -13.33
CA PRO A 367 -6.58 3.03 -12.43
C PRO A 367 -7.77 3.82 -11.85
N LEU A 368 -8.73 4.20 -12.68
CA LEU A 368 -9.88 4.99 -12.25
C LEU A 368 -10.85 4.20 -11.36
N ALA A 369 -11.05 2.91 -11.67
CA ALA A 369 -11.83 2.01 -10.83
C ALA A 369 -11.14 1.81 -9.47
N GLN A 370 -9.85 1.54 -9.48
CA GLN A 370 -9.04 1.35 -8.26
C GLN A 370 -9.06 2.59 -7.36
N ALA A 371 -8.92 3.79 -7.94
CA ALA A 371 -8.92 5.04 -7.18
C ALA A 371 -10.27 5.31 -6.53
N THR A 372 -11.37 5.22 -7.30
CA THR A 372 -12.73 5.49 -6.80
C THR A 372 -13.19 4.45 -5.80
N TRP A 373 -12.95 3.15 -6.08
CA TRP A 373 -13.25 2.06 -5.17
C TRP A 373 -12.50 2.19 -3.86
N SER A 374 -11.17 2.38 -3.93
CA SER A 374 -10.32 2.52 -2.74
C SER A 374 -10.70 3.73 -1.91
N LEU A 375 -10.98 4.87 -2.54
CA LEU A 375 -11.37 6.10 -1.83
C LEU A 375 -12.68 5.90 -1.07
N GLY A 376 -13.71 5.33 -1.72
CA GLY A 376 -14.99 5.04 -1.10
C GLY A 376 -14.86 4.04 0.05
N PHE A 377 -14.20 2.91 -0.19
CA PHE A 377 -13.96 1.88 0.83
C PHE A 377 -13.25 2.44 2.06
N VAL A 378 -12.16 3.16 1.86
CA VAL A 378 -11.38 3.77 2.94
C VAL A 378 -12.18 4.85 3.67
N ALA A 379 -13.02 5.62 2.98
CA ALA A 379 -13.88 6.63 3.61
C ALA A 379 -14.84 5.98 4.60
N ILE A 380 -15.50 4.89 4.24
CA ILE A 380 -16.38 4.11 5.14
C ILE A 380 -15.56 3.55 6.30
N LEU A 381 -14.42 2.92 6.02
CA LEU A 381 -13.56 2.29 7.02
C LEU A 381 -13.07 3.29 8.08
N LEU A 382 -12.66 4.48 7.67
CA LEU A 382 -12.19 5.53 8.57
C LEU A 382 -13.33 6.26 9.28
N GLN A 383 -14.53 6.37 8.67
CA GLN A 383 -15.70 6.96 9.31
C GLN A 383 -16.17 6.14 10.52
N TYR A 384 -16.09 4.82 10.43
CA TYR A 384 -16.44 3.90 11.52
C TYR A 384 -15.23 3.47 12.38
N SER A 385 -14.08 4.12 12.18
CA SER A 385 -12.86 3.79 12.93
C SER A 385 -13.05 3.99 14.45
N PRO A 386 -13.02 2.91 15.24
CA PRO A 386 -12.98 3.01 16.69
C PRO A 386 -11.58 3.37 17.17
N SER A 387 -11.48 4.10 18.27
CA SER A 387 -10.20 4.37 18.95
C SER A 387 -9.90 3.30 19.99
N TRP A 388 -9.21 2.24 19.59
CA TRP A 388 -8.88 1.15 20.51
C TRP A 388 -7.53 1.34 21.18
N GLN A 389 -7.52 1.34 22.50
CA GLN A 389 -6.28 1.26 23.30
C GLN A 389 -5.75 -0.18 23.35
N THR A 390 -6.65 -1.15 23.39
CA THR A 390 -6.41 -2.60 23.39
C THR A 390 -7.35 -3.26 22.39
N LEU A 391 -6.95 -4.40 21.85
CA LEU A 391 -7.82 -5.16 20.95
C LEU A 391 -8.99 -5.79 21.73
N PRO A 392 -10.24 -5.66 21.24
CA PRO A 392 -11.41 -6.14 21.96
C PRO A 392 -11.59 -7.66 21.84
N GLY A 393 -12.18 -8.27 22.86
CA GLY A 393 -12.67 -9.63 22.87
C GLY A 393 -11.70 -10.67 22.33
N ARG A 394 -12.15 -11.50 21.39
CA ARG A 394 -11.35 -12.58 20.78
C ARG A 394 -10.16 -12.07 19.95
N LEU A 395 -10.16 -10.82 19.51
CA LEU A 395 -9.03 -10.22 18.76
C LEU A 395 -7.79 -10.05 19.64
N ALA A 396 -7.96 -9.97 20.98
CA ALA A 396 -6.84 -9.84 21.91
C ALA A 396 -5.81 -10.97 21.79
N ARG A 397 -6.22 -12.18 21.38
CA ARG A 397 -5.30 -13.32 21.14
C ARG A 397 -4.28 -13.05 20.04
N TRP A 398 -4.62 -12.19 19.06
CA TRP A 398 -3.77 -11.84 17.94
C TRP A 398 -2.87 -10.62 18.20
N ASP A 399 -2.95 -10.04 19.43
CA ASP A 399 -2.22 -8.81 19.75
C ASP A 399 -0.71 -8.89 19.48
N ARG A 400 -0.11 -10.03 19.81
CA ARG A 400 1.32 -10.27 19.57
C ARG A 400 1.68 -10.32 18.08
N LEU A 401 0.88 -11.04 17.28
CA LEU A 401 1.10 -11.12 15.82
C LEU A 401 0.87 -9.77 15.15
N ILE A 402 -0.18 -9.05 15.52
CA ILE A 402 -0.45 -7.70 15.03
C ILE A 402 0.69 -6.76 15.41
N THR A 403 1.23 -6.89 16.62
CA THR A 403 2.37 -6.09 17.06
C THR A 403 3.63 -6.43 16.28
N LEU A 404 3.91 -7.71 16.06
CA LEU A 404 5.05 -8.20 15.29
C LEU A 404 4.97 -7.71 13.84
N SER A 405 3.85 -7.95 13.14
CA SER A 405 3.68 -7.55 11.75
C SER A 405 3.82 -6.04 11.55
N ASN A 406 3.29 -5.22 12.46
CA ASN A 406 3.48 -3.78 12.41
C ASN A 406 4.90 -3.32 12.72
N ASN A 407 5.64 -4.04 13.57
CA ASN A 407 7.03 -3.71 13.87
C ASN A 407 8.01 -4.16 12.78
N ARG A 408 7.58 -5.10 11.92
CA ARG A 408 8.35 -5.71 10.83
C ARG A 408 7.65 -5.51 9.46
N ALA A 409 6.82 -4.49 9.36
CA ALA A 409 6.00 -4.27 8.18
C ALA A 409 6.82 -4.05 6.91
N VAL A 410 7.95 -3.35 6.99
CA VAL A 410 8.81 -3.09 5.82
C VAL A 410 9.55 -4.35 5.42
N THR A 411 10.06 -5.12 6.39
CA THR A 411 10.70 -6.42 6.11
C THR A 411 9.72 -7.38 5.44
N ILE A 412 8.52 -7.58 6.02
CA ILE A 412 7.51 -8.49 5.44
C ILE A 412 7.17 -8.03 4.03
N TYR A 413 6.94 -6.72 3.84
CA TYR A 413 6.54 -6.17 2.55
C TYR A 413 7.62 -6.31 1.48
N LEU A 414 8.89 -6.06 1.79
CA LEU A 414 9.98 -6.16 0.80
C LEU A 414 10.27 -7.61 0.39
N TRP A 415 10.20 -8.53 1.35
CA TRP A 415 10.69 -9.89 1.12
C TRP A 415 9.60 -10.88 0.66
N HIS A 416 8.31 -10.56 0.78
CA HIS A 416 7.25 -11.55 0.56
C HIS A 416 7.29 -12.18 -0.83
N ASN A 417 7.45 -11.41 -1.92
CA ASN A 417 7.50 -11.96 -3.27
C ASN A 417 8.69 -12.89 -3.46
N LEU A 418 9.89 -12.45 -3.04
CA LEU A 418 11.08 -13.29 -3.12
C LEU A 418 10.95 -14.58 -2.29
N LEU A 419 10.27 -14.50 -1.15
CA LEU A 419 10.01 -15.69 -0.32
C LEU A 419 8.93 -16.60 -0.91
N ILE A 420 7.93 -16.04 -1.60
CA ILE A 420 6.96 -16.82 -2.39
C ILE A 420 7.71 -17.59 -3.48
N MET A 421 8.59 -16.94 -4.23
CA MET A 421 9.42 -17.62 -5.23
C MET A 421 10.32 -18.69 -4.62
N ALA A 422 10.87 -18.44 -3.43
CA ALA A 422 11.71 -19.43 -2.73
C ALA A 422 10.92 -20.67 -2.27
N THR A 423 9.58 -20.62 -2.19
CA THR A 423 8.78 -21.81 -1.89
C THR A 423 8.79 -22.83 -3.02
N VAL A 424 8.96 -22.38 -4.27
CA VAL A 424 8.93 -23.25 -5.48
C VAL A 424 10.05 -24.30 -5.41
N PRO A 425 11.34 -23.94 -5.38
CA PRO A 425 12.39 -24.95 -5.32
C PRO A 425 12.37 -25.79 -4.04
N LEU A 426 11.73 -25.30 -2.97
CA LEU A 426 11.54 -26.10 -1.76
C LEU A 426 10.47 -27.18 -1.95
N LEU A 427 9.37 -26.85 -2.65
CA LEU A 427 8.32 -27.81 -2.95
C LEU A 427 8.77 -28.81 -4.00
N ASP A 428 9.52 -28.38 -5.01
CA ASP A 428 10.00 -29.24 -6.08
C ASP A 428 10.90 -30.36 -5.54
N ARG A 429 11.62 -30.15 -4.44
CA ARG A 429 12.39 -31.17 -3.75
C ARG A 429 11.53 -32.33 -3.21
N PHE A 430 10.25 -32.09 -2.97
CA PHE A 430 9.38 -33.19 -2.51
C PHE A 430 9.12 -34.21 -3.59
N TYR A 431 9.09 -33.81 -4.88
CA TYR A 431 8.92 -34.74 -6.01
C TYR A 431 10.14 -35.68 -6.19
N GLU A 432 11.32 -35.30 -5.67
CA GLU A 432 12.55 -36.10 -5.73
C GLU A 432 12.61 -37.17 -4.61
N LEU A 433 11.65 -37.19 -3.68
CA LEU A 433 11.69 -38.08 -2.54
C LEU A 433 11.32 -39.53 -2.93
N PRO A 434 12.02 -40.56 -2.42
CA PRO A 434 11.82 -41.93 -2.84
C PRO A 434 10.45 -42.52 -2.54
N PHE A 435 9.67 -41.89 -1.66
CA PHE A 435 8.30 -42.35 -1.31
C PHE A 435 7.22 -41.62 -2.09
N MET A 436 7.60 -40.73 -3.00
CA MET A 436 6.65 -39.95 -3.80
C MET A 436 6.18 -40.84 -4.97
N ASP A 437 5.00 -41.40 -4.85
CA ASP A 437 4.31 -42.11 -5.91
C ASP A 437 3.46 -41.14 -6.76
N ASP A 438 2.88 -41.66 -7.85
CA ASP A 438 2.05 -40.86 -8.75
C ASP A 438 0.88 -40.20 -8.02
N SER A 439 0.25 -40.90 -7.07
CA SER A 439 -0.90 -40.37 -6.31
C SER A 439 -0.53 -39.21 -5.39
N LEU A 440 0.62 -39.34 -4.71
CA LEU A 440 1.13 -38.24 -3.84
C LEU A 440 1.61 -37.04 -4.69
N SER A 441 2.22 -37.29 -5.84
CA SER A 441 2.63 -36.28 -6.80
C SER A 441 1.44 -35.49 -7.32
N ASP A 442 0.35 -36.19 -7.73
CA ASP A 442 -0.88 -35.56 -8.16
C ASP A 442 -1.54 -34.73 -7.03
N ALA A 443 -1.57 -35.29 -5.82
CA ALA A 443 -2.09 -34.57 -4.66
C ALA A 443 -1.26 -33.31 -4.35
N LEU A 444 0.07 -33.38 -4.42
CA LEU A 444 0.96 -32.23 -4.23
C LEU A 444 0.74 -31.20 -5.32
N THR A 445 0.67 -31.59 -6.57
CA THR A 445 0.41 -30.71 -7.72
C THR A 445 -0.93 -29.99 -7.57
N THR A 446 -1.99 -30.72 -7.24
CA THR A 446 -3.33 -30.15 -7.03
C THR A 446 -3.38 -29.15 -5.87
N THR A 447 -2.56 -29.36 -4.83
CA THR A 447 -2.53 -28.51 -3.63
C THR A 447 -1.30 -27.60 -3.57
N TYR A 448 -0.53 -27.48 -4.65
CA TYR A 448 0.77 -26.80 -4.69
C TYR A 448 0.71 -25.37 -4.14
N THR A 449 -0.23 -24.58 -4.63
CA THR A 449 -0.43 -23.17 -4.18
C THR A 449 -0.79 -23.08 -2.69
N LEU A 450 -1.54 -24.07 -2.18
CA LEU A 450 -1.84 -24.13 -0.74
C LEU A 450 -0.57 -24.39 0.07
N TRP A 451 0.32 -25.26 -0.40
CA TRP A 451 1.61 -25.51 0.24
C TRP A 451 2.55 -24.31 0.16
N MET A 452 2.56 -23.58 -0.96
CA MET A 452 3.26 -22.29 -1.06
C MET A 452 2.77 -21.35 0.05
N PHE A 453 1.45 -21.23 0.22
CA PHE A 453 0.85 -20.41 1.28
C PHE A 453 1.25 -20.86 2.69
N VAL A 454 1.34 -22.15 2.94
CA VAL A 454 1.78 -22.68 4.25
C VAL A 454 3.26 -22.39 4.48
N LEU A 455 4.11 -22.61 3.47
CA LEU A 455 5.58 -22.48 3.60
C LEU A 455 6.06 -21.03 3.65
N VAL A 456 5.35 -20.08 3.04
CA VAL A 456 5.78 -18.69 3.04
C VAL A 456 5.84 -18.08 4.44
N TRP A 457 4.96 -18.49 5.36
CA TRP A 457 4.91 -17.91 6.71
C TRP A 457 6.14 -18.26 7.57
N PRO A 458 6.60 -19.52 7.67
CA PRO A 458 7.86 -19.80 8.33
C PRO A 458 9.06 -19.12 7.64
N LEU A 459 9.09 -19.00 6.30
CA LEU A 459 10.13 -18.26 5.60
C LEU A 459 10.12 -16.77 5.97
N ILE A 460 8.93 -16.14 6.03
CA ILE A 460 8.77 -14.77 6.54
C ILE A 460 9.28 -14.69 7.99
N GLY A 461 8.97 -15.68 8.83
CA GLY A 461 9.45 -15.77 10.20
C GLY A 461 10.98 -15.81 10.28
N LEU A 462 11.62 -16.62 9.45
CA LEU A 462 13.09 -16.70 9.33
C LEU A 462 13.68 -15.36 8.88
N MET A 463 13.06 -14.71 7.90
CA MET A 463 13.50 -13.39 7.41
C MET A 463 13.35 -12.30 8.47
N ILE A 464 12.27 -12.33 9.26
CA ILE A 464 12.09 -11.41 10.40
C ILE A 464 13.26 -11.56 11.40
N VAL A 465 13.68 -12.79 11.70
CA VAL A 465 14.80 -13.06 12.61
C VAL A 465 16.13 -12.66 11.98
N GLY A 466 16.35 -13.03 10.70
CA GLY A 466 17.62 -12.83 9.99
C GLY A 466 17.92 -11.36 9.68
N VAL A 467 16.93 -10.62 9.17
CA VAL A 467 17.13 -9.26 8.64
C VAL A 467 16.28 -8.22 9.34
N GLY A 468 15.15 -8.60 9.95
CA GLY A 468 14.19 -7.65 10.51
C GLY A 468 14.75 -6.70 11.57
N TRP A 469 15.83 -7.06 12.27
CA TRP A 469 16.51 -6.19 13.23
C TRP A 469 17.06 -4.89 12.62
N VAL A 470 17.28 -4.87 11.29
CA VAL A 470 17.68 -3.65 10.55
C VAL A 470 16.63 -2.53 10.72
N GLU A 471 15.32 -2.86 10.80
CA GLU A 471 14.27 -1.88 11.08
C GLU A 471 14.42 -1.23 12.47
N ASP A 472 14.88 -1.99 13.47
CA ASP A 472 15.12 -1.42 14.81
C ASP A 472 16.30 -0.45 14.78
N LEU A 473 17.40 -0.80 14.08
CA LEU A 473 18.55 0.10 13.90
C LEU A 473 18.13 1.38 13.16
N ALA A 474 17.40 1.23 12.06
CA ALA A 474 16.84 2.34 11.30
C ALA A 474 15.95 3.25 12.16
N ALA A 475 15.22 2.68 13.11
CA ALA A 475 14.40 3.41 14.07
C ALA A 475 15.15 3.93 15.30
N LYS A 476 16.48 3.72 15.41
CA LYS A 476 17.32 4.00 16.59
C LYS A 476 16.82 3.29 17.85
N ARG A 477 16.41 2.03 17.72
CA ARG A 477 16.00 1.17 18.83
C ARG A 477 17.04 0.05 19.02
N ALA A 478 17.07 -0.51 20.21
CA ALA A 478 17.85 -1.72 20.42
C ALA A 478 17.32 -2.86 19.53
N PRO A 479 18.19 -3.57 18.80
CA PRO A 479 17.79 -4.67 17.93
C PRO A 479 17.06 -5.77 18.71
N ARG A 480 15.94 -6.24 18.16
CA ARG A 480 15.16 -7.34 18.70
C ARG A 480 14.87 -8.32 17.59
N LEU A 481 15.12 -9.59 17.79
CA LEU A 481 14.85 -10.61 16.79
C LEU A 481 13.34 -10.80 16.57
N TRP A 482 12.55 -10.79 17.67
CA TRP A 482 11.10 -11.04 17.63
C TRP A 482 10.33 -10.01 18.47
N PRO A 483 10.02 -8.81 17.90
CA PRO A 483 9.39 -7.69 18.64
C PRO A 483 7.87 -7.81 18.69
N ASP A 484 7.34 -8.86 19.31
CA ASP A 484 5.90 -9.14 19.45
C ASP A 484 5.21 -8.36 20.58
N GLY A 485 5.93 -7.51 21.29
CA GLY A 485 5.40 -6.72 22.42
C GLY A 485 5.40 -7.46 23.76
N ALA A 486 5.86 -8.70 23.83
CA ALA A 486 6.01 -9.41 25.09
C ALA A 486 6.91 -8.60 26.03
N LYS A 487 6.41 -8.26 27.23
CA LYS A 487 7.24 -7.69 28.28
C LYS A 487 8.26 -8.76 28.67
N LYS A 488 9.55 -8.50 28.52
CA LYS A 488 10.58 -9.32 29.18
C LYS A 488 10.21 -9.34 30.64
N GLY A 489 9.88 -10.54 31.16
CA GLY A 489 9.60 -10.72 32.58
C GLY A 489 10.71 -10.05 33.36
N GLY A 490 10.37 -9.05 34.15
CA GLY A 490 11.33 -8.35 34.97
C GLY A 490 12.11 -9.41 35.73
N SER A 491 13.41 -9.41 35.60
CA SER A 491 14.24 -10.18 36.51
C SER A 491 13.78 -9.82 37.91
N ARG A 492 13.13 -10.76 38.59
CA ARG A 492 12.84 -10.62 40.00
C ARG A 492 14.14 -10.16 40.63
N GLY A 493 14.20 -8.90 41.01
CA GLY A 493 15.24 -8.37 41.83
C GLY A 493 15.38 -9.32 43.01
N ARG A 494 16.49 -10.02 43.06
CA ARG A 494 16.94 -10.79 44.19
C ARG A 494 17.04 -9.79 45.32
N SER A 495 15.96 -9.68 46.12
CA SER A 495 15.99 -8.98 47.39
C SER A 495 17.02 -9.70 48.24
N GLY A 496 18.20 -9.16 48.21
CA GLY A 496 19.24 -9.55 49.16
C GLY A 496 18.74 -9.22 50.57
N SER A 497 18.40 -10.23 51.32
CA SER A 497 18.27 -10.16 52.75
C SER A 497 19.64 -9.72 53.32
N GLY A 498 19.76 -8.41 53.53
CA GLY A 498 20.88 -7.82 54.24
C GLY A 498 20.67 -8.04 55.72
N SER A 499 21.57 -8.86 56.23
CA SER A 499 21.80 -9.16 57.63
C SER A 499 21.81 -7.95 58.54
N GLY A 500 21.25 -8.17 59.75
CA GLY A 500 21.25 -7.24 60.88
C GLY A 500 22.64 -6.79 61.30
N SER A 501 22.79 -5.54 61.61
CA SER A 501 23.86 -5.02 62.42
C SER A 501 23.31 -4.72 63.81
N ARG A 502 23.77 -5.54 64.74
CA ARG A 502 23.59 -5.35 66.20
C ARG A 502 24.21 -4.02 66.64
N GLY A 503 23.38 -3.17 67.23
CA GLY A 503 23.86 -2.03 67.97
C GLY A 503 24.73 -2.47 69.17
N ARG A 504 25.87 -1.86 69.35
CA ARG A 504 26.62 -1.85 70.56
C ARG A 504 26.54 -0.44 71.17
N ALA A 505 25.73 -0.32 72.21
CA ALA A 505 25.82 0.79 73.14
C ALA A 505 27.21 0.77 73.83
N ARG A 506 27.88 1.92 73.92
CA ARG A 506 28.88 2.19 74.94
C ARG A 506 28.78 3.61 75.42
N ALA A 507 28.51 3.69 76.73
CA ALA A 507 28.53 4.88 77.54
C ALA A 507 29.96 5.46 77.61
N ARG A 508 30.05 6.78 77.49
CA ARG A 508 30.66 7.73 78.40
C ARG A 508 30.39 9.14 77.87
#